data_5a0e73b46531a2489b1885736af6e92a
#
_entry.id   5a0e73b46531a2489b1885736af6e92a
#
_cell.length_a   1.000
_cell.length_b   1.000
_cell.length_c   1.000
_cell.angle_alpha   90.00
_cell.angle_beta   90.00
_cell.angle_gamma   90.00
#
_symmetry.space_group_name_H-M   'P 1'
#
loop_
_entity.id
_entity.type
_entity.pdbx_description
1 polymer ?
#
loop_
_entity_poly.entity_id
_entity_poly.type
_entity_poly.pdbx_seq_one_letter_code
_entity_poly.pdbx_strand_id
1 'polypeptide(L)'
;MNSAFTQVSAAPVLTTVKAIPEELEINAELARLTNTAASITYVKNQGINKEIDLLKLNVQNFVYAYQAYNVQGQKRYMKQIQNSYKRIYISKTKMNEDEFLKLNHCLVKIKGSLAELSTTPIEISN
;
A
#
# COMPACT_ATOMS: atom_id res chain seq x y z
N MET A 1 -38.12 15.38 14.59
CA MET A 1 -38.00 15.25 13.89
C MET A 1 -37.56 14.88 13.59
N ASN A 2 -37.59 14.97 13.83
CA ASN A 2 -37.43 14.62 12.98
C ASN A 2 -36.97 14.46 12.75
N SER A 3 -36.91 14.92 12.99
CA SER A 3 -36.77 14.86 12.15
C SER A 3 -36.29 14.72 12.09
N ALA A 4 -36.49 15.15 12.46
CA ALA A 4 -36.16 15.06 11.79
C ALA A 4 -35.56 14.81 11.92
N PHE A 5 -35.67 15.10 12.44
CA PHE A 5 -35.28 14.83 11.86
C PHE A 5 -34.97 14.83 11.53
N THR A 6 -35.20 15.26 11.76
CA THR A 6 -35.08 15.35 11.04
C THR A 6 -34.75 15.48 10.79
N GLN A 7 -34.68 16.05 10.72
CA GLN A 7 -34.58 16.24 10.17
C GLN A 7 -34.00 16.43 10.00
N VAL A 8 -33.85 16.92 10.21
CA VAL A 8 -33.41 17.10 9.93
C VAL A 8 -32.84 17.27 9.46
N SER A 9 -32.62 17.67 9.21
CA SER A 9 -32.17 17.62 8.51
C SER A 9 -31.39 17.49 7.96
N ALA A 10 -30.67 19.02 7.50
CA ALA A 10 -30.14 17.77 7.09
C ALA A 10 -29.03 17.89 6.05
N ALA A 11 -28.89 19.02 5.32
CA ALA A 11 -27.87 19.19 4.29
C ALA A 11 -26.44 19.24 4.87
N PRO A 12 -26.19 19.97 5.96
CA PRO A 12 -24.83 19.98 6.54
C PRO A 12 -24.37 18.60 6.99
N VAL A 13 -25.30 17.81 7.48
CA VAL A 13 -24.98 16.43 7.91
C VAL A 13 -24.54 15.59 6.72
N LEU A 14 -25.17 15.76 5.57
CA LEU A 14 -24.79 15.01 4.38
C LEU A 14 -23.38 15.34 3.91
N THR A 15 -22.99 16.61 3.98
CA THR A 15 -21.64 17.03 3.61
C THR A 15 -20.60 16.40 4.53
N THR A 16 -20.88 16.37 5.85
CA THR A 16 -19.97 15.77 6.81
C THR A 16 -19.83 14.27 6.58
N VAL A 17 -20.92 13.60 6.27
CA VAL A 17 -20.92 12.14 6.03
C VAL A 17 -20.04 11.80 4.82
N LYS A 18 -20.03 12.64 3.79
CA LYS A 18 -19.18 12.37 2.62
C LYS A 18 -17.69 12.45 2.93
N ALA A 19 -17.28 13.40 3.80
CA ALA A 19 -15.87 13.54 4.14
C ALA A 19 -15.35 12.33 4.92
N ILE A 20 -16.14 11.82 5.87
CA ILE A 20 -15.73 10.71 6.73
C ILE A 20 -15.44 9.44 5.93
N PRO A 21 -16.28 9.03 4.96
CA PRO A 21 -15.99 7.83 4.17
C PRO A 21 -14.66 7.89 3.43
N GLU A 22 -14.29 9.04 2.90
CA GLU A 22 -13.01 9.17 2.19
C GLU A 22 -11.83 8.93 3.13
N GLU A 23 -11.87 9.51 4.32
CA GLU A 23 -10.82 9.31 5.32
C GLU A 23 -10.77 7.86 5.75
N LEU A 24 -11.92 7.22 5.95
CA LEU A 24 -11.97 5.82 6.31
C LEU A 24 -11.41 4.94 5.21
N GLU A 25 -11.67 5.27 3.96
CA GLU A 25 -11.13 4.51 2.83
C GLU A 25 -9.60 4.62 2.77
N ILE A 26 -9.07 5.82 2.98
CA ILE A 26 -7.61 6.02 3.02
C ILE A 26 -7.00 5.22 4.15
N ASN A 27 -7.57 5.30 5.34
CA ASN A 27 -7.05 4.57 6.49
C ASN A 27 -7.14 3.06 6.28
N ALA A 28 -8.21 2.58 5.66
CA ALA A 28 -8.36 1.17 5.33
C ALA A 28 -7.31 0.74 4.32
N GLU A 29 -7.00 1.60 3.34
CA GLU A 29 -5.99 1.28 2.34
C GLU A 29 -4.59 1.24 2.93
N LEU A 30 -4.28 2.18 3.84
CA LEU A 30 -3.00 2.17 4.55
C LEU A 30 -2.86 0.90 5.39
N ALA A 31 -3.94 0.48 6.03
CA ALA A 31 -3.94 -0.76 6.82
C ALA A 31 -3.75 -1.99 5.92
N ARG A 32 -4.41 -2.03 4.76
CA ARG A 32 -4.24 -3.14 3.81
C ARG A 32 -2.80 -3.21 3.33
N LEU A 33 -2.22 -2.07 3.00
CA LEU A 33 -0.83 -2.00 2.54
C LEU A 33 0.12 -2.54 3.63
N THR A 34 -0.03 -2.05 4.84
CA THR A 34 0.81 -2.47 5.97
C THR A 34 0.65 -3.97 6.25
N ASN A 35 -0.58 -4.45 6.28
CA ASN A 35 -0.85 -5.86 6.59
C ASN A 35 -0.35 -6.77 5.48
N THR A 36 -0.50 -6.38 4.23
CA THR A 36 -0.02 -7.19 3.11
C THR A 36 1.50 -7.30 3.16
N ALA A 37 2.20 -6.19 3.37
CA ALA A 37 3.66 -6.21 3.48
C ALA A 37 4.11 -7.11 4.65
N ALA A 38 3.43 -6.99 5.79
CA ALA A 38 3.76 -7.79 6.97
C ALA A 38 3.52 -9.29 6.74
N SER A 39 2.59 -9.65 5.86
CA SER A 39 2.22 -11.02 5.59
C SER A 39 3.16 -11.74 4.63
N ILE A 40 4.10 -11.03 4.00
CA ILE A 40 5.04 -11.65 3.07
C ILE A 40 5.91 -12.67 3.82
N THR A 41 5.91 -13.92 3.34
CA THR A 41 6.75 -14.96 3.91
C THR A 41 8.08 -15.00 3.17
N TYR A 42 9.11 -15.47 3.89
CA TYR A 42 10.44 -15.60 3.28
C TYR A 42 10.49 -16.81 2.34
N VAL A 43 11.43 -16.74 1.42
CA VAL A 43 11.75 -17.83 0.50
C VAL A 43 13.07 -18.47 0.94
N LYS A 44 13.53 -19.47 0.19
CA LYS A 44 14.79 -20.13 0.54
C LYS A 44 16.00 -19.28 0.23
N ASN A 45 15.94 -18.45 -0.82
CA ASN A 45 17.06 -17.63 -1.24
C ASN A 45 17.21 -16.42 -0.32
N GLN A 46 18.35 -16.31 0.35
CA GLN A 46 18.59 -15.23 1.32
C GLN A 46 18.74 -13.87 0.66
N GLY A 47 19.24 -13.81 -0.56
CA GLY A 47 19.31 -12.55 -1.29
C GLY A 47 17.94 -11.95 -1.54
N ILE A 48 16.98 -12.80 -1.91
CA ILE A 48 15.59 -12.36 -2.09
C ILE A 48 14.99 -11.95 -0.76
N ASN A 49 15.28 -12.67 0.32
CA ASN A 49 14.79 -12.31 1.65
C ASN A 49 15.27 -10.93 2.09
N LYS A 50 16.49 -10.54 1.71
CA LYS A 50 16.97 -9.18 1.99
C LYS A 50 16.15 -8.14 1.24
N GLU A 51 15.77 -8.44 -0.01
CA GLU A 51 14.90 -7.53 -0.77
C GLU A 51 13.50 -7.46 -0.16
N ILE A 52 13.00 -8.59 0.35
CA ILE A 52 11.72 -8.61 1.05
C ILE A 52 11.77 -7.72 2.28
N ASP A 53 12.85 -7.80 3.06
CA ASP A 53 13.02 -6.96 4.24
C ASP A 53 13.08 -5.47 3.88
N LEU A 54 13.82 -5.13 2.82
CA LEU A 54 13.88 -3.76 2.33
C LEU A 54 12.52 -3.27 1.87
N LEU A 55 11.77 -4.14 1.17
CA LEU A 55 10.43 -3.80 0.73
C LEU A 55 9.53 -3.50 1.92
N LYS A 56 9.53 -4.37 2.92
CA LYS A 56 8.72 -4.18 4.13
C LYS A 56 9.06 -2.87 4.82
N LEU A 57 10.36 -2.58 4.95
CA LEU A 57 10.82 -1.35 5.59
C LEU A 57 10.34 -0.12 4.82
N ASN A 58 10.50 -0.14 3.49
CA ASN A 58 10.14 1.01 2.67
C ASN A 58 8.62 1.20 2.56
N VAL A 59 7.84 0.12 2.60
CA VAL A 59 6.39 0.23 2.72
C VAL A 59 6.03 0.92 4.03
N GLN A 60 6.64 0.51 5.14
CA GLN A 60 6.39 1.12 6.44
C GLN A 60 6.74 2.61 6.43
N ASN A 61 7.88 2.94 5.86
CA ASN A 61 8.33 4.33 5.75
C ASN A 61 7.40 5.13 4.84
N PHE A 62 6.89 4.54 3.76
CA PHE A 62 5.92 5.19 2.89
C PHE A 62 4.65 5.51 3.67
N VAL A 63 4.15 4.57 4.47
CA VAL A 63 2.95 4.78 5.28
C VAL A 63 3.15 5.95 6.25
N TYR A 64 4.29 5.99 6.93
CA TYR A 64 4.60 7.08 7.85
C TYR A 64 4.66 8.42 7.11
N ALA A 65 5.32 8.46 5.95
CA ALA A 65 5.41 9.67 5.16
C ALA A 65 4.03 10.13 4.67
N TYR A 66 3.18 9.18 4.30
CA TYR A 66 1.83 9.49 3.86
C TYR A 66 1.02 10.11 5.01
N GLN A 67 1.08 9.49 6.19
CA GLN A 67 0.35 9.99 7.37
C GLN A 67 0.85 11.36 7.82
N ALA A 68 2.12 11.65 7.58
CA ALA A 68 2.74 12.92 7.94
C ALA A 68 2.61 13.98 6.85
N TYR A 69 1.91 13.68 5.75
CA TYR A 69 1.80 14.56 4.59
C TYR A 69 3.16 14.93 4.00
N ASN A 70 4.12 14.04 4.14
CA ASN A 70 5.49 14.25 3.64
C ASN A 70 5.59 13.74 2.20
N VAL A 71 5.32 14.63 1.24
CA VAL A 71 5.29 14.27 -0.17
C VAL A 71 6.67 13.82 -0.67
N GLN A 72 7.72 14.50 -0.24
CA GLN A 72 9.09 14.13 -0.64
C GLN A 72 9.47 12.74 -0.14
N GLY A 73 9.08 12.44 1.11
CA GLY A 73 9.29 11.10 1.68
C GLY A 73 8.54 10.04 0.90
N GLN A 74 7.27 10.31 0.57
CA GLN A 74 6.47 9.37 -0.22
C GLN A 74 7.16 9.04 -1.55
N LYS A 75 7.66 10.04 -2.26
CA LYS A 75 8.34 9.83 -3.55
C LYS A 75 9.62 9.02 -3.36
N ARG A 76 10.38 9.32 -2.32
CA ARG A 76 11.64 8.61 -2.04
C ARG A 76 11.37 7.13 -1.75
N TYR A 77 10.43 6.85 -0.87
CA TYR A 77 10.15 5.47 -0.49
C TYR A 77 9.46 4.70 -1.61
N MET A 78 8.63 5.37 -2.41
CA MET A 78 8.05 4.75 -3.59
C MET A 78 9.15 4.28 -4.54
N LYS A 79 10.16 5.10 -4.76
CA LYS A 79 11.28 4.73 -5.63
C LYS A 79 12.03 3.51 -5.08
N GLN A 80 12.24 3.47 -3.76
CA GLN A 80 12.90 2.33 -3.13
C GLN A 80 12.06 1.05 -3.27
N ILE A 81 10.75 1.17 -3.13
CA ILE A 81 9.84 0.05 -3.33
C ILE A 81 9.93 -0.46 -4.76
N GLN A 82 9.94 0.44 -5.75
CA GLN A 82 10.07 0.07 -7.16
C GLN A 82 11.40 -0.65 -7.41
N ASN A 83 12.47 -0.19 -6.78
CA ASN A 83 13.78 -0.83 -6.91
C ASN A 83 13.77 -2.25 -6.35
N SER A 84 13.13 -2.46 -5.21
CA SER A 84 12.99 -3.80 -4.63
C SER A 84 12.19 -4.72 -5.57
N TYR A 85 11.12 -4.22 -6.17
CA TYR A 85 10.36 -4.99 -7.15
C TYR A 85 11.24 -5.45 -8.30
N LYS A 86 12.03 -4.53 -8.87
CA LYS A 86 12.92 -4.86 -9.99
C LYS A 86 13.90 -5.97 -9.60
N ARG A 87 14.51 -5.84 -8.43
CA ARG A 87 15.49 -6.84 -7.98
C ARG A 87 14.86 -8.20 -7.72
N ILE A 88 13.64 -8.21 -7.17
CA ILE A 88 12.92 -9.46 -6.93
C ILE A 88 12.58 -10.13 -8.27
N TYR A 89 12.05 -9.39 -9.22
CA TYR A 89 11.67 -9.97 -10.51
C TYR A 89 12.88 -10.45 -11.31
N ILE A 90 14.00 -9.74 -11.23
CA ILE A 90 15.25 -10.18 -11.86
C ILE A 90 15.68 -11.53 -11.26
N SER A 91 15.45 -11.73 -9.97
CA SER A 91 15.85 -12.94 -9.25
C SER A 91 14.77 -14.03 -9.27
N LYS A 92 13.75 -13.89 -10.09
CA LYS A 92 12.61 -14.81 -10.16
C LYS A 92 13.05 -16.27 -10.30
N THR A 93 14.06 -16.53 -11.12
CA THR A 93 14.53 -17.88 -11.38
C THR A 93 15.18 -18.55 -10.17
N LYS A 94 15.49 -17.78 -9.12
CA LYS A 94 16.07 -18.29 -7.87
C LYS A 94 15.01 -18.75 -6.88
N MET A 95 13.76 -18.71 -7.28
CA MET A 95 12.63 -19.19 -6.48
C MET A 95 11.96 -20.35 -7.19
N ASN A 96 11.37 -21.28 -6.42
CA ASN A 96 10.48 -22.24 -7.04
C ASN A 96 9.15 -21.57 -7.38
N GLU A 97 8.34 -22.26 -8.17
CA GLU A 97 7.08 -21.68 -8.65
C GLU A 97 6.14 -21.29 -7.52
N ASP A 98 6.03 -22.14 -6.50
CA ASP A 98 5.14 -21.87 -5.37
C ASP A 98 5.59 -20.63 -4.58
N GLU A 99 6.88 -20.52 -4.32
CA GLU A 99 7.45 -19.33 -3.66
C GLU A 99 7.15 -18.06 -4.45
N PHE A 100 7.39 -18.12 -5.76
CA PHE A 100 7.17 -16.94 -6.61
C PHE A 100 5.69 -16.56 -6.65
N LEU A 101 4.80 -17.53 -6.78
CA LEU A 101 3.36 -17.23 -6.84
C LEU A 101 2.86 -16.57 -5.57
N LYS A 102 3.30 -17.06 -4.41
CA LYS A 102 2.92 -16.47 -3.12
C LYS A 102 3.46 -15.06 -2.97
N LEU A 103 4.74 -14.88 -3.28
CA LEU A 103 5.35 -13.56 -3.21
C LEU A 103 4.69 -12.59 -4.18
N ASN A 104 4.50 -13.00 -5.42
CA ASN A 104 3.90 -12.15 -6.44
C ASN A 104 2.47 -11.75 -6.07
N HIS A 105 1.71 -12.63 -5.42
CA HIS A 105 0.38 -12.29 -4.95
C HIS A 105 0.42 -11.07 -4.02
N CYS A 106 1.35 -11.06 -3.08
CA CYS A 106 1.55 -9.92 -2.18
C CYS A 106 2.03 -8.69 -2.92
N LEU A 107 2.96 -8.85 -3.87
CA LEU A 107 3.50 -7.73 -4.64
C LEU A 107 2.41 -7.05 -5.46
N VAL A 108 1.51 -7.83 -6.06
CA VAL A 108 0.39 -7.28 -6.85
C VAL A 108 -0.57 -6.50 -5.93
N LYS A 109 -0.85 -7.01 -4.75
CA LYS A 109 -1.74 -6.33 -3.79
C LYS A 109 -1.10 -5.03 -3.28
N ILE A 110 0.19 -5.05 -2.98
CA ILE A 110 0.91 -3.84 -2.55
C ILE A 110 0.87 -2.79 -3.65
N LYS A 111 1.13 -3.19 -4.91
CA LYS A 111 1.08 -2.28 -6.04
C LYS A 111 -0.31 -1.64 -6.17
N GLY A 112 -1.36 -2.43 -6.00
CA GLY A 112 -2.73 -1.92 -6.05
C GLY A 112 -3.01 -0.88 -4.97
N SER A 113 -2.58 -1.15 -3.73
CA SER A 113 -2.76 -0.20 -2.62
C SER A 113 -1.98 1.08 -2.85
N LEU A 114 -0.74 0.97 -3.34
CA LEU A 114 0.08 2.15 -3.63
C LEU A 114 -0.56 2.99 -4.74
N ALA A 115 -1.14 2.35 -5.75
CA ALA A 115 -1.82 3.06 -6.83
C ALA A 115 -3.03 3.83 -6.32
N GLU A 116 -3.80 3.24 -5.39
CA GLU A 116 -4.95 3.90 -4.79
C GLU A 116 -4.55 5.12 -3.96
N LEU A 117 -3.40 5.04 -3.30
CA LEU A 117 -2.93 6.12 -2.42
C LEU A 117 -2.19 7.22 -3.17
N SER A 118 -1.69 6.94 -4.36
CA SER A 118 -0.89 7.89 -5.14
C SER A 118 -1.76 8.75 -6.03
N THR A 119 -1.39 10.02 -6.16
CA THR A 119 -2.05 10.93 -7.10
C THR A 119 -1.47 10.82 -8.50
N THR A 120 -0.31 10.16 -8.65
CA THR A 120 0.34 9.95 -9.94
C THR A 120 0.43 8.46 -10.25
N PRO A 121 0.40 8.08 -11.52
CA PRO A 121 0.53 6.67 -11.89
C PRO A 121 1.83 6.07 -11.39
N ILE A 122 1.77 4.80 -10.98
CA ILE A 122 2.92 4.07 -10.50
C ILE A 122 3.45 3.21 -11.63
N GLU A 123 4.72 3.41 -11.97
CA GLU A 123 5.39 2.66 -13.03
C GLU A 123 6.35 1.67 -12.37
N ILE A 124 5.86 0.47 -12.13
CA ILE A 124 6.66 -0.61 -11.59
C ILE A 124 6.82 -1.67 -12.67
N SER A 125 8.06 -1.88 -13.12
CA SER A 125 8.37 -2.88 -14.13
C SER A 125 8.27 -4.28 -13.56
N ASN A 126 7.78 -5.18 -14.35
CA ASN A 126 7.74 -6.61 -14.00
C ASN A 126 8.81 -7.38 -14.76
#